data_d4cf9833e0824ae10be8720e2232c3ad
#
_entry.id   d4cf9833e0824ae10be8720e2232c3ad
#
_cell.length_a   1.000
_cell.length_b   1.000
_cell.length_c   1.000
_cell.angle_alpha   90.00
_cell.angle_beta   90.00
_cell.angle_gamma   90.00
#
_symmetry.space_group_name_H-M   'P 1'
#
loop_
_entity.id
_entity.type
_entity.pdbx_description
1 polymer ?
#
loop_
_entity_poly.entity_id
_entity_poly.type
_entity_poly.pdbx_seq_one_letter_code
_entity_poly.pdbx_strand_id
1 'polypeptide(L)'
;MENIMNHGFIKVAAATPKIKVGDCSYNAKEICRLMDEVYEKGAQFVVFPELCITGYTCSDLFWQSTMLVAAKHGLRTIAEHSEGMEIIAIVGLPYIYGGKLYNVAAIIYNGEIQGMVPKSYLPNYSEFYEARHFTSGKDLESIYCEESDCGFSFGTNLIFKLSLIHISEPTRLDVI
;
A
#
# COMPACT_ATOMS: atom_id res chain seq x y z
N MET A 1 10.99 -21.63 15.42
CA MET A 1 9.69 -21.65 14.74
C MET A 1 9.85 -22.48 13.49
N GLU A 2 9.10 -23.59 13.35
CA GLU A 2 9.15 -24.40 12.14
C GLU A 2 8.61 -23.57 10.97
N ASN A 3 9.37 -23.51 9.92
CA ASN A 3 9.11 -22.71 8.72
C ASN A 3 7.87 -23.29 8.01
N ILE A 4 6.71 -22.65 8.14
CA ILE A 4 5.42 -23.04 7.54
C ILE A 4 5.49 -23.11 6.00
N MET A 5 6.59 -22.62 5.42
CA MET A 5 6.86 -22.59 3.97
C MET A 5 7.13 -23.97 3.32
N ASN A 6 7.27 -25.04 4.09
CA ASN A 6 7.58 -26.37 3.54
C ASN A 6 6.46 -27.01 2.70
N HIS A 7 5.32 -26.35 2.49
CA HIS A 7 4.17 -26.94 1.79
C HIS A 7 3.57 -26.07 0.68
N GLY A 8 4.23 -24.99 0.26
CA GLY A 8 3.73 -24.10 -0.81
C GLY A 8 2.53 -23.22 -0.40
N PHE A 9 2.25 -23.09 0.90
CA PHE A 9 1.23 -22.20 1.42
C PHE A 9 1.85 -20.91 1.94
N ILE A 10 1.15 -19.78 1.72
CA ILE A 10 1.46 -18.50 2.32
C ILE A 10 0.34 -18.11 3.30
N LYS A 11 0.70 -17.50 4.42
CA LYS A 11 -0.26 -16.96 5.36
C LYS A 11 -0.53 -15.49 5.05
N VAL A 12 -1.79 -15.18 4.78
CA VAL A 12 -2.25 -13.82 4.46
C VAL A 12 -3.12 -13.28 5.58
N ALA A 13 -3.10 -11.96 5.77
CA ALA A 13 -3.93 -11.25 6.73
C ALA A 13 -4.67 -10.09 6.04
N ALA A 14 -5.91 -9.84 6.46
CA ALA A 14 -6.62 -8.59 6.22
C ALA A 14 -6.77 -7.90 7.57
N ALA A 15 -6.28 -6.67 7.70
CA ALA A 15 -6.25 -5.94 8.95
C ALA A 15 -6.98 -4.59 8.81
N THR A 16 -7.84 -4.27 9.77
CA THR A 16 -8.61 -3.03 9.78
C THR A 16 -8.19 -2.16 10.97
N PRO A 17 -7.41 -1.09 10.75
CA PRO A 17 -6.97 -0.20 11.80
C PRO A 17 -8.12 0.69 12.31
N LYS A 18 -8.01 1.16 13.55
CA LYS A 18 -8.83 2.26 14.04
C LYS A 18 -8.36 3.55 13.41
N ILE A 19 -9.19 4.13 12.55
CA ILE A 19 -8.84 5.32 11.77
C ILE A 19 -9.35 6.60 12.47
N LYS A 20 -8.51 7.64 12.44
CA LYS A 20 -8.90 9.04 12.65
C LYS A 20 -8.84 9.75 11.31
N VAL A 21 -9.98 10.26 10.84
CA VAL A 21 -10.08 10.96 9.56
C VAL A 21 -9.13 12.15 9.53
N GLY A 22 -8.22 12.20 8.55
CA GLY A 22 -7.25 13.27 8.38
C GLY A 22 -5.99 13.18 9.27
N ASP A 23 -5.95 12.30 10.26
CA ASP A 23 -4.78 12.13 11.14
C ASP A 23 -3.85 11.02 10.60
N CYS A 24 -3.11 11.35 9.54
CA CYS A 24 -2.21 10.40 8.87
C CYS A 24 -1.15 9.82 9.81
N SER A 25 -0.65 10.62 10.76
CA SER A 25 0.37 10.16 11.71
C SER A 25 -0.17 9.12 12.68
N TYR A 26 -1.39 9.34 13.21
CA TYR A 26 -2.05 8.36 14.05
C TYR A 26 -2.37 7.08 13.27
N ASN A 27 -2.92 7.23 12.06
CA ASN A 27 -3.31 6.09 11.23
C ASN A 27 -2.11 5.24 10.83
N ALA A 28 -0.97 5.86 10.48
CA ALA A 28 0.27 5.14 10.18
C ALA A 28 0.76 4.32 11.37
N LYS A 29 0.73 4.88 12.60
CA LYS A 29 1.10 4.15 13.82
C LYS A 29 0.20 2.95 14.10
N GLU A 30 -1.12 3.09 13.89
CA GLU A 30 -2.05 1.98 14.05
C GLU A 30 -1.84 0.89 12.99
N ILE A 31 -1.47 1.27 11.76
CA ILE A 31 -1.10 0.34 10.70
C ILE A 31 0.17 -0.43 11.10
N CYS A 32 1.24 0.26 11.54
CA CYS A 32 2.47 -0.37 12.03
C CYS A 32 2.19 -1.37 13.17
N ARG A 33 1.40 -0.95 14.16
CA ARG A 33 1.02 -1.82 15.28
C ARG A 33 0.31 -3.12 14.82
N LEU A 34 -0.59 -3.00 13.85
CA LEU A 34 -1.27 -4.17 13.28
C LEU A 34 -0.34 -5.03 12.41
N MET A 35 0.64 -4.40 11.72
CA MET A 35 1.68 -5.15 11.01
C MET A 35 2.47 -6.03 11.96
N ASP A 36 2.90 -5.49 13.11
CA ASP A 36 3.59 -6.28 14.14
C ASP A 36 2.75 -7.47 14.61
N GLU A 37 1.48 -7.23 14.94
CA GLU A 37 0.57 -8.28 15.41
C GLU A 37 0.39 -9.42 14.39
N VAL A 38 0.26 -9.11 13.11
CA VAL A 38 0.06 -10.14 12.08
C VAL A 38 1.38 -10.82 11.70
N TYR A 39 2.50 -10.07 11.77
CA TYR A 39 3.84 -10.62 11.55
C TYR A 39 4.22 -11.63 12.63
N GLU A 40 3.97 -11.32 13.90
CA GLU A 40 4.15 -12.25 15.04
C GLU A 40 3.32 -13.52 14.89
N LYS A 41 2.15 -13.43 14.25
CA LYS A 41 1.31 -14.58 13.91
C LYS A 41 1.79 -15.33 12.67
N GLY A 42 2.90 -14.93 12.07
CA GLY A 42 3.54 -15.55 10.90
C GLY A 42 2.86 -15.23 9.56
N ALA A 43 2.14 -14.10 9.46
CA ALA A 43 1.64 -13.62 8.18
C ALA A 43 2.81 -13.13 7.32
N GLN A 44 2.77 -13.47 6.04
CA GLN A 44 3.75 -13.03 5.03
C GLN A 44 3.18 -11.94 4.13
N PHE A 45 1.87 -11.71 4.24
CA PHE A 45 1.15 -10.73 3.46
C PHE A 45 0.04 -10.09 4.31
N VAL A 46 -0.05 -8.76 4.30
CA VAL A 46 -1.12 -8.04 4.98
C VAL A 46 -1.71 -6.97 4.07
N VAL A 47 -3.04 -6.90 4.01
CA VAL A 47 -3.78 -5.89 3.25
C VAL A 47 -4.59 -5.03 4.21
N PHE A 48 -4.48 -3.72 4.04
CA PHE A 48 -5.22 -2.71 4.77
C PHE A 48 -6.33 -2.10 3.89
N PRO A 49 -7.37 -1.47 4.49
CA PRO A 49 -8.44 -0.86 3.73
C PRO A 49 -7.99 0.28 2.82
N GLU A 50 -8.80 0.56 1.81
CA GLU A 50 -8.68 1.70 0.91
C GLU A 50 -8.54 3.01 1.69
N LEU A 51 -7.59 3.89 1.28
CA LEU A 51 -7.33 5.19 1.89
C LEU A 51 -7.11 5.15 3.41
N CYS A 52 -6.59 4.02 3.93
CA CYS A 52 -6.41 3.80 5.36
C CYS A 52 -5.43 4.79 6.02
N ILE A 53 -4.53 5.42 5.27
CA ILE A 53 -3.60 6.42 5.81
C ILE A 53 -4.33 7.73 6.12
N THR A 54 -5.30 8.15 5.32
CA THR A 54 -6.04 9.41 5.49
C THR A 54 -7.42 9.22 6.12
N GLY A 55 -8.02 8.07 5.89
CA GLY A 55 -9.44 7.82 6.00
C GLY A 55 -10.17 8.11 4.69
N TYR A 56 -11.23 7.35 4.42
CA TYR A 56 -12.01 7.44 3.18
C TYR A 56 -12.84 8.73 3.08
N THR A 57 -13.32 9.26 4.20
CA THR A 57 -14.29 10.36 4.26
C THR A 57 -13.65 11.75 4.35
N CYS A 58 -12.44 11.95 3.87
CA CYS A 58 -11.73 13.23 3.90
C CYS A 58 -12.31 14.29 2.96
N SER A 59 -13.15 13.92 1.98
CA SER A 59 -13.79 14.84 1.04
C SER A 59 -12.81 15.84 0.40
N ASP A 60 -13.11 17.14 0.45
CA ASP A 60 -12.29 18.18 -0.17
C ASP A 60 -10.88 18.34 0.47
N LEU A 61 -10.66 17.73 1.65
CA LEU A 61 -9.32 17.69 2.27
C LEU A 61 -8.28 16.96 1.42
N PHE A 62 -8.69 16.03 0.55
CA PHE A 62 -7.78 15.34 -0.35
C PHE A 62 -6.98 16.26 -1.27
N TRP A 63 -7.46 17.49 -1.51
CA TRP A 63 -6.76 18.49 -2.33
C TRP A 63 -5.84 19.40 -1.54
N GLN A 64 -5.83 19.31 -0.22
CA GLN A 64 -4.95 20.12 0.61
C GLN A 64 -3.52 19.57 0.58
N SER A 65 -2.55 20.42 0.27
CA SER A 65 -1.13 20.06 0.21
C SER A 65 -0.63 19.48 1.55
N THR A 66 -1.11 20.02 2.67
CA THR A 66 -0.78 19.52 4.01
C THR A 66 -1.23 18.07 4.22
N MET A 67 -2.42 17.70 3.73
CA MET A 67 -2.93 16.33 3.77
C MET A 67 -2.06 15.39 2.94
N LEU A 68 -1.72 15.79 1.72
CA LEU A 68 -0.93 14.98 0.80
C LEU A 68 0.51 14.77 1.30
N VAL A 69 1.11 15.81 1.87
CA VAL A 69 2.42 15.70 2.53
C VAL A 69 2.33 14.76 3.74
N ALA A 70 1.30 14.90 4.58
CA ALA A 70 1.10 14.04 5.73
C ALA A 70 0.84 12.58 5.33
N ALA A 71 0.11 12.33 4.25
CA ALA A 71 -0.12 10.98 3.71
C ALA A 71 1.18 10.33 3.22
N LYS A 72 2.03 11.07 2.49
CA LYS A 72 3.37 10.60 2.08
C LYS A 72 4.26 10.30 3.28
N HIS A 73 4.26 11.16 4.29
CA HIS A 73 4.98 10.91 5.54
C HIS A 73 4.49 9.63 6.25
N GLY A 74 3.17 9.44 6.34
CA GLY A 74 2.59 8.23 6.90
C GLY A 74 3.03 6.97 6.14
N LEU A 75 3.03 7.02 4.81
CA LEU A 75 3.51 5.93 3.98
C LEU A 75 4.98 5.61 4.24
N ARG A 76 5.85 6.65 4.32
CA ARG A 76 7.28 6.48 4.63
C ARG A 76 7.49 5.86 6.00
N THR A 77 6.75 6.32 7.01
CA THR A 77 6.79 5.72 8.37
C THR A 77 6.46 4.23 8.35
N ILE A 78 5.45 3.82 7.58
CA ILE A 78 5.07 2.40 7.45
C ILE A 78 6.15 1.61 6.70
N ALA A 79 6.73 2.19 5.65
CA ALA A 79 7.82 1.56 4.91
C ALA A 79 9.05 1.35 5.82
N GLU A 80 9.54 2.39 6.48
CA GLU A 80 10.66 2.31 7.42
C GLU A 80 10.40 1.28 8.53
N HIS A 81 9.17 1.22 9.06
CA HIS A 81 8.78 0.24 10.06
C HIS A 81 8.88 -1.22 9.58
N SER A 82 8.69 -1.44 8.28
CA SER A 82 8.77 -2.78 7.68
C SER A 82 10.21 -3.28 7.49
N GLU A 83 11.23 -2.46 7.77
CA GLU A 83 12.64 -2.85 7.62
C GLU A 83 12.98 -4.09 8.47
N GLY A 84 13.56 -5.10 7.84
CA GLY A 84 13.88 -6.38 8.47
C GLY A 84 12.68 -7.32 8.68
N MET A 85 11.47 -6.93 8.27
CA MET A 85 10.28 -7.79 8.33
C MET A 85 10.09 -8.52 6.99
N GLU A 86 9.94 -9.83 7.04
CA GLU A 86 9.60 -10.65 5.86
C GLU A 86 8.07 -10.67 5.62
N ILE A 87 7.48 -9.47 5.51
CA ILE A 87 6.05 -9.28 5.26
C ILE A 87 5.84 -8.23 4.15
N ILE A 88 4.95 -8.53 3.22
CA ILE A 88 4.44 -7.53 2.27
C ILE A 88 3.22 -6.86 2.87
N ALA A 89 3.25 -5.51 2.93
CA ALA A 89 2.10 -4.72 3.33
C ALA A 89 1.53 -3.95 2.13
N ILE A 90 0.20 -3.96 2.01
CA ILE A 90 -0.54 -3.14 1.03
C ILE A 90 -1.37 -2.13 1.79
N VAL A 91 -1.12 -0.83 1.55
CA VAL A 91 -1.78 0.29 2.21
C VAL A 91 -2.38 1.26 1.21
N GLY A 92 -3.55 1.84 1.53
CA GLY A 92 -4.25 2.79 0.67
C GLY A 92 -3.98 4.24 1.06
N LEU A 93 -3.72 5.11 0.06
CA LEU A 93 -3.54 6.54 0.26
C LEU A 93 -3.89 7.36 -0.99
N PRO A 94 -4.16 8.70 -0.85
CA PRO A 94 -4.19 9.61 -1.99
C PRO A 94 -2.77 9.95 -2.44
N TYR A 95 -2.53 9.96 -3.75
CA TYR A 95 -1.22 10.28 -4.33
C TYR A 95 -1.35 11.18 -5.55
N ILE A 96 -0.54 12.25 -5.61
CA ILE A 96 -0.48 13.13 -6.79
C ILE A 96 0.64 12.68 -7.72
N TYR A 97 0.27 12.47 -8.98
CA TYR A 97 1.21 12.25 -10.07
C TYR A 97 0.79 13.07 -11.31
N GLY A 98 1.75 13.79 -11.94
CA GLY A 98 1.48 14.59 -13.13
C GLY A 98 0.37 15.65 -12.94
N GLY A 99 0.24 16.21 -11.74
CA GLY A 99 -0.81 17.19 -11.40
C GLY A 99 -2.21 16.60 -11.22
N LYS A 100 -2.34 15.28 -11.25
CA LYS A 100 -3.61 14.57 -11.04
C LYS A 100 -3.57 13.80 -9.73
N LEU A 101 -4.70 13.73 -9.04
CA LEU A 101 -4.85 13.00 -7.79
C LEU A 101 -5.37 11.59 -8.06
N TYR A 102 -4.72 10.60 -7.50
CA TYR A 102 -5.07 9.18 -7.61
C TYR A 102 -5.33 8.58 -6.22
N ASN A 103 -6.28 7.67 -6.17
CA ASN A 103 -6.47 6.76 -5.05
C ASN A 103 -5.60 5.53 -5.34
N VAL A 104 -4.58 5.27 -4.52
CA VAL A 104 -3.58 4.24 -4.80
C VAL A 104 -3.47 3.20 -3.70
N ALA A 105 -3.10 2.00 -4.10
CA ALA A 105 -2.58 0.97 -3.22
C ALA A 105 -1.05 0.95 -3.33
N ALA A 106 -0.35 1.24 -2.25
CA ALA A 106 1.10 1.15 -2.16
C ALA A 106 1.51 -0.22 -1.61
N ILE A 107 2.48 -0.84 -2.28
CA ILE A 107 3.06 -2.12 -1.91
C ILE A 107 4.40 -1.85 -1.23
N ILE A 108 4.54 -2.33 -0.01
CA ILE A 108 5.68 -2.11 0.87
C ILE A 108 6.32 -3.45 1.21
N TYR A 109 7.64 -3.51 1.18
CA TYR A 109 8.42 -4.66 1.61
C TYR A 109 9.80 -4.23 2.08
N ASN A 110 10.21 -4.69 3.27
CA ASN A 110 11.56 -4.55 3.82
C ASN A 110 12.12 -3.12 3.72
N GLY A 111 11.41 -2.15 4.25
CA GLY A 111 11.82 -0.74 4.30
C GLY A 111 11.52 0.07 3.04
N GLU A 112 11.10 -0.57 1.95
CA GLU A 112 10.96 0.07 0.64
C GLU A 112 9.54 0.02 0.09
N ILE A 113 9.20 1.06 -0.70
CA ILE A 113 8.00 1.09 -1.52
C ILE A 113 8.33 0.41 -2.84
N GLN A 114 7.77 -0.77 -3.09
CA GLN A 114 8.01 -1.56 -4.29
C GLN A 114 7.23 -1.03 -5.50
N GLY A 115 6.09 -0.41 -5.24
CA GLY A 115 5.25 0.19 -6.28
C GLY A 115 3.94 0.72 -5.76
N MET A 116 3.25 1.47 -6.61
CA MET A 116 1.90 1.99 -6.33
C MET A 116 0.98 1.72 -7.51
N VAL A 117 -0.19 1.18 -7.19
CA VAL A 117 -1.23 0.84 -8.19
C VAL A 117 -2.40 1.80 -8.03
N PRO A 118 -2.66 2.69 -9.01
CA PRO A 118 -3.81 3.58 -8.99
C PRO A 118 -5.11 2.83 -9.31
N LYS A 119 -6.17 3.20 -8.60
CA LYS A 119 -7.50 2.64 -8.79
C LYS A 119 -8.02 2.95 -10.20
N SER A 120 -8.40 1.91 -10.95
CA SER A 120 -8.87 2.03 -12.34
C SER A 120 -10.35 2.36 -12.42
N TYR A 121 -11.18 1.78 -11.55
CA TYR A 121 -12.63 1.95 -11.55
C TYR A 121 -13.07 2.73 -10.34
N LEU A 122 -13.52 3.97 -10.57
CA LEU A 122 -13.98 4.89 -9.53
C LEU A 122 -15.49 4.79 -9.40
N PRO A 123 -16.03 4.36 -8.26
CA PRO A 123 -17.48 4.40 -8.04
C PRO A 123 -17.97 5.85 -8.00
N ASN A 124 -19.02 6.12 -8.79
CA ASN A 124 -19.63 7.45 -8.88
C ASN A 124 -21.15 7.33 -8.95
N TYR A 125 -21.73 6.60 -8.01
CA TYR A 125 -23.16 6.35 -7.87
C TYR A 125 -23.55 6.33 -6.40
N SER A 126 -24.82 6.64 -6.10
CA SER A 126 -25.36 6.77 -4.74
C SER A 126 -24.50 7.73 -3.89
N GLU A 127 -24.01 7.29 -2.76
CA GLU A 127 -23.14 8.03 -1.85
C GLU A 127 -21.68 8.14 -2.30
N PHE A 128 -21.29 7.46 -3.37
CA PHE A 128 -19.91 7.46 -3.86
C PHE A 128 -19.69 8.56 -4.90
N TYR A 129 -18.74 9.45 -4.63
CA TYR A 129 -18.35 10.57 -5.47
C TYR A 129 -16.83 10.59 -5.75
N GLU A 130 -16.22 9.43 -5.93
CA GLU A 130 -14.77 9.34 -6.08
C GLU A 130 -14.25 10.09 -7.31
N ALA A 131 -15.00 10.08 -8.42
CA ALA A 131 -14.63 10.81 -9.63
C ALA A 131 -14.55 12.34 -9.45
N ARG A 132 -15.11 12.90 -8.36
CA ARG A 132 -14.94 14.31 -7.98
C ARG A 132 -13.51 14.61 -7.53
N HIS A 133 -12.87 13.64 -6.86
CA HIS A 133 -11.57 13.85 -6.23
C HIS A 133 -10.45 13.17 -7.01
N PHE A 134 -10.67 11.95 -7.48
CA PHE A 134 -9.65 11.09 -8.02
C PHE A 134 -9.75 10.92 -9.53
N THR A 135 -8.59 10.75 -10.16
CA THR A 135 -8.45 10.39 -11.56
C THR A 135 -8.37 8.85 -11.67
N SER A 136 -9.04 8.29 -12.67
CA SER A 136 -8.91 6.86 -12.99
C SER A 136 -7.49 6.53 -13.46
N GLY A 137 -6.95 5.42 -12.96
CA GLY A 137 -5.68 4.88 -13.42
C GLY A 137 -5.78 3.99 -14.67
N LYS A 138 -7.00 3.77 -15.22
CA LYS A 138 -7.26 2.79 -16.27
C LYS A 138 -6.36 2.90 -17.50
N ASP A 139 -6.09 4.14 -17.93
CA ASP A 139 -5.31 4.42 -19.14
C ASP A 139 -3.88 4.90 -18.81
N LEU A 140 -3.43 4.69 -17.57
CA LEU A 140 -2.10 5.09 -17.14
C LEU A 140 -1.08 4.02 -17.51
N GLU A 141 -0.14 4.37 -18.38
CA GLU A 141 1.03 3.56 -18.63
C GLU A 141 1.90 3.45 -17.38
N SER A 142 2.47 2.27 -17.16
CA SER A 142 3.38 2.06 -16.03
C SER A 142 4.69 2.82 -16.23
N ILE A 143 5.09 3.55 -15.22
CA ILE A 143 6.27 4.40 -15.22
C ILE A 143 7.11 4.14 -13.98
N TYR A 144 8.38 4.46 -14.04
CA TYR A 144 9.24 4.49 -12.88
C TYR A 144 9.30 5.90 -12.32
N CYS A 145 8.95 6.07 -11.05
CA CYS A 145 8.99 7.34 -10.33
C CYS A 145 10.25 7.38 -9.47
N GLU A 146 11.02 8.45 -9.60
CA GLU A 146 12.12 8.76 -8.68
C GLU A 146 11.67 9.91 -7.77
N GLU A 147 11.56 9.63 -6.48
CA GLU A 147 11.36 10.65 -5.45
C GLU A 147 12.58 10.68 -4.55
N SER A 148 13.15 11.85 -4.35
CA SER A 148 14.37 12.26 -3.60
C SER A 148 15.28 11.16 -3.02
N ASP A 149 14.75 10.07 -2.47
CA ASP A 149 15.49 9.00 -1.80
C ASP A 149 14.95 7.59 -2.10
N CYS A 150 13.92 7.46 -2.92
CA CYS A 150 13.35 6.15 -3.29
C CYS A 150 12.78 6.18 -4.71
N GLY A 151 12.99 5.08 -5.43
CA GLY A 151 12.37 4.84 -6.74
C GLY A 151 11.33 3.72 -6.61
N PHE A 152 10.19 3.87 -7.27
CA PHE A 152 9.15 2.84 -7.30
C PHE A 152 8.40 2.87 -8.63
N SER A 153 7.78 1.74 -8.96
CA SER A 153 6.92 1.64 -10.14
C SER A 153 5.52 2.17 -9.85
N PHE A 154 4.96 2.98 -10.76
CA PHE A 154 3.62 3.54 -10.66
C PHE A 154 2.82 3.17 -11.90
N GLY A 155 1.69 2.47 -11.74
CA GLY A 155 0.86 2.06 -12.87
C GLY A 155 -0.06 0.90 -12.55
N THR A 156 -0.90 0.52 -13.54
CA THR A 156 -1.89 -0.56 -13.38
C THR A 156 -1.40 -1.92 -13.91
N ASN A 157 -0.34 -1.94 -14.73
CA ASN A 157 0.24 -3.16 -15.30
C ASN A 157 1.51 -3.57 -14.56
N LEU A 158 1.44 -3.63 -13.22
CA LEU A 158 2.55 -4.02 -12.37
C LEU A 158 2.38 -5.47 -11.91
N ILE A 159 3.45 -6.25 -12.01
CA ILE A 159 3.55 -7.59 -11.45
C ILE A 159 4.62 -7.55 -10.37
N PHE A 160 4.24 -7.83 -9.13
CA PHE A 160 5.16 -7.92 -8.02
C PHE A 160 5.57 -9.37 -7.82
N LYS A 161 6.87 -9.64 -8.02
CA LYS A 161 7.44 -10.97 -7.85
C LYS A 161 8.04 -11.07 -6.46
N LEU A 162 7.45 -11.91 -5.62
CA LEU A 162 7.99 -12.25 -4.32
C LEU A 162 8.78 -13.55 -4.40
N SER A 163 10.05 -13.52 -4.03
CA SER A 163 10.84 -14.72 -3.81
C SER A 163 10.72 -15.11 -2.34
N LEU A 164 9.77 -15.98 -2.03
CA LEU A 164 9.50 -16.46 -0.67
C LEU A 164 10.45 -17.57 -0.20
N ILE A 165 11.49 -17.90 -0.99
CA ILE A 165 12.30 -19.08 -0.72
C ILE A 165 13.77 -18.71 -0.60
N HIS A 166 14.27 -18.69 0.62
CA HIS A 166 15.65 -19.00 0.96
C HIS A 166 15.82 -20.53 1.12
N ILE A 167 15.50 -21.29 0.09
CA ILE A 167 15.83 -22.71 -0.01
C ILE A 167 16.44 -22.93 -1.38
N SER A 168 17.46 -23.73 -1.42
CA SER A 168 18.45 -24.02 -2.46
C SER A 168 17.92 -24.49 -3.82
N GLU A 169 16.70 -24.12 -4.24
CA GLU A 169 16.21 -24.28 -5.61
C GLU A 169 15.17 -23.19 -5.97
N PRO A 170 15.30 -22.55 -7.15
CA PRO A 170 14.39 -21.45 -7.53
C PRO A 170 13.07 -22.01 -8.05
N THR A 171 12.04 -22.01 -7.20
CA THR A 171 10.67 -22.22 -7.68
C THR A 171 10.06 -20.85 -7.96
N ARG A 172 9.83 -20.52 -9.22
CA ARG A 172 9.11 -19.32 -9.63
C ARG A 172 7.62 -19.51 -9.34
N LEU A 173 7.04 -18.67 -8.51
CA LEU A 173 5.60 -18.43 -8.48
C LEU A 173 5.32 -17.12 -9.23
N ASP A 174 4.85 -17.26 -10.46
CA ASP A 174 4.24 -16.14 -11.18
C ASP A 174 2.80 -16.04 -10.66
N VAL A 175 2.51 -15.02 -9.89
CA VAL A 175 1.14 -14.71 -9.45
C VAL A 175 0.54 -13.80 -10.51
N ILE A 176 -0.43 -14.35 -11.24
CA ILE A 176 -1.25 -13.65 -12.24
C ILE A 176 -2.31 -12.81 -11.54
#